data_217eef677e1e7f350de6ae9a8d6d8320
#
_entry.id   217eef677e1e7f350de6ae9a8d6d8320
#
_cell.length_a   1.000
_cell.length_b   1.000
_cell.length_c   1.000
_cell.angle_alpha   90.00
_cell.angle_beta   90.00
_cell.angle_gamma   90.00
#
_symmetry.space_group_name_H-M   'P 1'
#
loop_
_entity.id
_entity.type
_entity.pdbx_description
1 polymer ?
#
loop_
_entity_poly.entity_id
_entity_poly.type
_entity_poly.pdbx_seq_one_letter_code
_entity_poly.pdbx_strand_id
1 'polypeptide(L)'
;MKGLLTELTSEKDLISFSSTERQVAIHFFHPKFPRCALLDRHLTVLARLHPTTLFLKANVLNCPFLTSKLKVTVLPCLITFKDGKSRDKIIGFEELGNSDKFSTGALEWRLGQSGIIDPRENRKPIFGFGSNSESNGAGETVGKGVVGAKRNDEDDDFWDDE
;
A
#
# COMPACT_ATOMS: atom_id res chain seq x y z
N MET A 1 13.23 -9.91 5.18
CA MET A 1 12.18 -8.94 5.25
C MET A 1 11.00 -9.24 4.36
N LYS A 2 11.19 -9.76 3.19
CA LYS A 2 10.05 -10.02 2.36
C LYS A 2 9.20 -11.11 2.98
N GLY A 3 7.92 -11.02 2.78
CA GLY A 3 6.97 -11.93 3.40
C GLY A 3 6.47 -11.45 4.74
N LEU A 4 7.04 -10.37 5.27
CA LEU A 4 6.63 -9.83 6.56
C LEU A 4 6.47 -8.32 6.44
N LEU A 5 5.53 -7.76 7.18
CA LEU A 5 5.42 -6.31 7.27
C LEU A 5 6.47 -5.87 8.28
N THR A 6 7.46 -5.12 7.87
CA THR A 6 8.60 -4.79 8.70
C THR A 6 8.62 -3.31 9.04
N GLU A 7 8.78 -3.00 10.31
CA GLU A 7 8.87 -1.61 10.71
C GLU A 7 10.33 -1.16 10.64
N LEU A 8 10.59 -0.03 10.02
CA LEU A 8 11.93 0.53 9.98
C LEU A 8 11.92 1.83 10.75
N THR A 9 12.91 2.02 11.61
CA THR A 9 12.98 3.24 12.40
C THR A 9 13.97 4.22 11.80
N SER A 10 14.77 3.80 10.84
CA SER A 10 15.76 4.67 10.24
C SER A 10 15.22 5.25 8.95
N GLU A 11 15.15 6.56 8.88
CA GLU A 11 14.68 7.24 7.70
C GLU A 11 15.61 6.94 6.53
N LYS A 12 16.88 6.84 6.80
CA LYS A 12 17.84 6.56 5.77
C LYS A 12 17.57 5.20 5.17
N ASP A 13 17.23 4.20 5.99
CA ASP A 13 16.96 2.89 5.46
C ASP A 13 15.68 2.90 4.62
N LEU A 14 14.68 3.68 5.02
CA LEU A 14 13.46 3.77 4.24
C LEU A 14 13.76 4.32 2.86
N ILE A 15 14.60 5.36 2.80
CA ILE A 15 14.93 5.95 1.52
C ILE A 15 15.71 4.95 0.68
N SER A 16 16.62 4.23 1.31
CA SER A 16 17.42 3.27 0.58
C SER A 16 16.56 2.16 -0.02
N PHE A 17 15.68 1.56 0.78
CA PHE A 17 14.87 0.48 0.27
C PHE A 17 13.88 0.96 -0.79
N SER A 18 13.29 2.14 -0.60
CA SER A 18 12.32 2.61 -1.56
C SER A 18 12.97 2.93 -2.90
N SER A 19 14.26 3.23 -2.90
CA SER A 19 14.92 3.56 -4.15
C SER A 19 15.59 2.36 -4.81
N THR A 20 15.88 1.29 -4.08
CA THR A 20 16.60 0.18 -4.67
C THR A 20 15.73 -1.06 -4.90
N GLU A 21 14.66 -1.22 -4.11
CA GLU A 21 13.83 -2.40 -4.29
C GLU A 21 12.86 -2.19 -5.43
N ARG A 22 12.49 -3.27 -6.08
CA ARG A 22 11.66 -3.13 -7.23
C ARG A 22 10.23 -2.74 -6.93
N GLN A 23 9.65 -3.27 -5.88
CA GLN A 23 8.28 -2.97 -5.51
C GLN A 23 8.19 -2.82 -4.00
N VAL A 24 7.77 -1.66 -3.54
CA VAL A 24 7.72 -1.38 -2.11
C VAL A 24 6.43 -0.67 -1.76
N ALA A 25 5.87 -1.00 -0.61
CA ALA A 25 4.75 -0.24 -0.07
C ALA A 25 5.17 0.19 1.34
N ILE A 26 5.07 1.47 1.64
CA ILE A 26 5.43 1.99 2.95
C ILE A 26 4.19 2.55 3.62
N HIS A 27 3.85 2.01 4.78
CA HIS A 27 2.72 2.48 5.56
C HIS A 27 3.24 3.48 6.59
N PHE A 28 2.88 4.75 6.42
CA PHE A 28 3.25 5.78 7.38
C PHE A 28 2.15 5.82 8.43
N PHE A 29 2.52 5.66 9.67
CA PHE A 29 1.54 5.50 10.74
C PHE A 29 1.93 6.27 12.00
N HIS A 30 1.01 6.37 12.92
CA HIS A 30 1.29 6.90 14.25
C HIS A 30 0.64 5.92 15.21
N PRO A 31 1.33 5.54 16.27
CA PRO A 31 0.81 4.51 17.18
C PRO A 31 -0.48 4.87 17.88
N LYS A 32 -0.81 6.14 17.95
CA LYS A 32 -2.04 6.52 18.60
C LYS A 32 -3.25 6.55 17.68
N PHE A 33 -3.12 6.18 16.44
CA PHE A 33 -4.23 6.21 15.52
C PHE A 33 -4.74 4.79 15.28
N PRO A 34 -5.94 4.46 15.78
CA PRO A 34 -6.44 3.09 15.66
C PRO A 34 -6.57 2.59 14.22
N ARG A 35 -6.85 3.47 13.28
CA ARG A 35 -6.97 3.01 11.90
C ARG A 35 -5.63 2.56 11.35
N CYS A 36 -4.53 3.05 11.89
CA CYS A 36 -3.23 2.60 11.45
C CYS A 36 -3.03 1.14 11.87
N ALA A 37 -3.49 0.77 13.07
CA ALA A 37 -3.37 -0.61 13.50
C ALA A 37 -4.26 -1.52 12.65
N LEU A 38 -5.40 -1.02 12.23
CA LEU A 38 -6.29 -1.80 11.42
C LEU A 38 -5.64 -2.06 10.05
N LEU A 39 -5.05 -1.03 9.47
CA LEU A 39 -4.40 -1.21 8.18
C LEU A 39 -3.22 -2.19 8.31
N ASP A 40 -2.49 -2.14 9.42
CA ASP A 40 -1.39 -3.06 9.64
C ASP A 40 -1.85 -4.51 9.57
N ARG A 41 -3.03 -4.81 10.09
CA ARG A 41 -3.47 -6.19 10.06
C ARG A 41 -3.68 -6.67 8.64
N HIS A 42 -4.25 -5.83 7.80
CA HIS A 42 -4.47 -6.20 6.41
C HIS A 42 -3.14 -6.30 5.67
N LEU A 43 -2.21 -5.38 5.96
CA LEU A 43 -0.93 -5.40 5.28
C LEU A 43 -0.09 -6.60 5.69
N THR A 44 -0.25 -7.07 6.92
CA THR A 44 0.46 -8.25 7.37
C THR A 44 0.05 -9.47 6.53
N VAL A 45 -1.24 -9.57 6.22
CA VAL A 45 -1.72 -10.66 5.39
C VAL A 45 -1.17 -10.51 3.98
N LEU A 46 -1.22 -9.30 3.43
CA LEU A 46 -0.76 -9.10 2.07
C LEU A 46 0.75 -9.31 1.93
N ALA A 47 1.51 -8.97 2.95
CA ALA A 47 2.95 -9.19 2.88
C ALA A 47 3.26 -10.67 2.73
N ARG A 48 2.44 -11.51 3.39
CA ARG A 48 2.67 -12.92 3.30
C ARG A 48 2.26 -13.45 1.94
N LEU A 49 1.20 -12.92 1.38
CA LEU A 49 0.71 -13.38 0.10
C LEU A 49 1.53 -12.88 -1.09
N HIS A 50 2.23 -11.78 -0.92
CA HIS A 50 2.96 -11.16 -2.02
C HIS A 50 4.43 -10.94 -1.64
N PRO A 51 5.18 -12.03 -1.49
CA PRO A 51 6.57 -11.89 -1.03
C PRO A 51 7.52 -11.20 -1.99
N THR A 52 7.11 -10.98 -3.22
CA THR A 52 7.98 -10.26 -4.13
C THR A 52 7.88 -8.75 -3.94
N THR A 53 6.94 -8.29 -3.11
CA THR A 53 6.82 -6.88 -2.80
C THR A 53 7.25 -6.66 -1.37
N LEU A 54 8.03 -5.62 -1.14
CA LEU A 54 8.51 -5.33 0.21
C LEU A 54 7.50 -4.45 0.91
N PHE A 55 6.95 -4.93 2.02
CA PHE A 55 5.98 -4.15 2.80
C PHE A 55 6.66 -3.61 4.05
N LEU A 56 6.73 -2.29 4.15
CA LEU A 56 7.38 -1.62 5.26
C LEU A 56 6.40 -0.71 5.97
N LYS A 57 6.67 -0.39 7.22
CA LYS A 57 5.89 0.62 7.90
C LYS A 57 6.84 1.54 8.65
N ALA A 58 6.47 2.78 8.79
CA ALA A 58 7.31 3.79 9.39
C ALA A 58 6.49 4.70 10.29
N ASN A 59 6.94 4.86 11.53
CA ASN A 59 6.31 5.78 12.45
C ASN A 59 6.66 7.18 11.99
N VAL A 60 5.68 8.04 11.77
CA VAL A 60 5.94 9.38 11.26
C VAL A 60 6.84 10.18 12.17
N LEU A 61 6.89 9.84 13.45
CA LEU A 61 7.77 10.56 14.36
C LEU A 61 9.23 10.26 14.08
N ASN A 62 9.54 9.20 13.36
CA ASN A 62 10.92 8.84 13.04
C ASN A 62 11.33 9.28 11.65
N CYS A 63 10.45 9.86 10.88
CA CYS A 63 10.82 10.22 9.52
C CYS A 63 10.26 11.57 9.09
N PRO A 64 10.68 12.63 9.77
CA PRO A 64 10.17 13.96 9.45
C PRO A 64 10.52 14.42 8.03
N PHE A 65 11.67 14.02 7.54
CA PHE A 65 12.05 14.43 6.19
C PHE A 65 11.10 13.80 5.16
N LEU A 66 10.86 12.50 5.27
CA LEU A 66 10.02 11.84 4.31
C LEU A 66 8.58 12.29 4.39
N THR A 67 8.07 12.51 5.60
CA THR A 67 6.68 12.94 5.72
C THR A 67 6.49 14.31 5.11
N SER A 68 7.51 15.15 5.20
CA SER A 68 7.43 16.47 4.61
C SER A 68 7.58 16.36 3.10
N LYS A 69 8.57 15.60 2.64
CA LYS A 69 8.82 15.52 1.22
C LYS A 69 7.67 14.82 0.49
N LEU A 70 7.11 13.79 1.06
CA LEU A 70 6.03 13.06 0.41
C LEU A 70 4.66 13.62 0.77
N LYS A 71 4.63 14.70 1.55
CA LYS A 71 3.39 15.37 1.91
C LYS A 71 2.41 14.46 2.61
N VAL A 72 2.87 13.77 3.62
CA VAL A 72 2.04 12.88 4.39
C VAL A 72 1.34 13.73 5.45
N THR A 73 0.06 13.99 5.28
CA THR A 73 -0.66 14.84 6.21
C THR A 73 -1.84 14.14 6.88
N VAL A 74 -2.30 13.03 6.32
CA VAL A 74 -3.41 12.29 6.88
C VAL A 74 -2.94 10.88 7.12
N LEU A 75 -3.30 10.28 8.25
CA LEU A 75 -2.88 8.92 8.58
C LEU A 75 -4.08 8.02 8.75
N PRO A 76 -3.97 6.78 8.35
CA PRO A 76 -2.78 6.15 7.78
C PRO A 76 -2.55 6.61 6.34
N CYS A 77 -1.34 6.50 5.90
CA CYS A 77 -1.00 6.87 4.52
C CYS A 77 -0.11 5.77 3.97
N LEU A 78 -0.50 5.18 2.86
CA LEU A 78 0.26 4.10 2.25
C LEU A 78 0.80 4.62 0.93
N ILE A 79 2.11 4.63 0.77
CA ILE A 79 2.71 5.11 -0.46
C ILE A 79 3.46 3.97 -1.12
N THR A 80 3.25 3.78 -2.41
CA THR A 80 3.86 2.69 -3.13
C THR A 80 4.96 3.19 -4.03
N PHE A 81 5.99 2.39 -4.21
CA PHE A 81 7.13 2.72 -5.04
C PHE A 81 7.40 1.57 -5.98
N LYS A 82 7.77 1.87 -7.20
CA LYS A 82 8.12 0.85 -8.15
C LYS A 82 9.34 1.30 -8.91
N ASP A 83 10.37 0.46 -8.94
CA ASP A 83 11.61 0.76 -9.61
C ASP A 83 12.20 2.10 -9.16
N GLY A 84 12.10 2.36 -7.87
CA GLY A 84 12.71 3.55 -7.28
C GLY A 84 11.89 4.83 -7.37
N LYS A 85 10.68 4.76 -7.89
CA LYS A 85 9.87 5.95 -8.03
C LYS A 85 8.56 5.81 -7.32
N SER A 86 8.06 6.86 -6.71
CA SER A 86 6.78 6.79 -6.02
C SER A 86 5.70 6.61 -7.08
N ARG A 87 4.79 5.71 -6.82
CA ARG A 87 3.81 5.37 -7.82
C ARG A 87 2.41 5.82 -7.41
N ASP A 88 2.05 5.69 -6.19
CA ASP A 88 0.69 5.91 -5.77
C ASP A 88 0.65 6.22 -4.28
N LYS A 89 -0.40 6.88 -3.84
CA LYS A 89 -0.56 7.25 -2.45
C LYS A 89 -2.00 6.99 -2.06
N ILE A 90 -2.22 6.15 -1.06
CA ILE A 90 -3.55 5.84 -0.58
C ILE A 90 -3.69 6.52 0.77
N ILE A 91 -4.59 7.49 0.85
CA ILE A 91 -4.75 8.32 2.03
C ILE A 91 -5.93 7.86 2.84
N GLY A 92 -5.69 7.54 4.09
CA GLY A 92 -6.75 7.08 4.96
C GLY A 92 -7.44 5.89 4.34
N PHE A 93 -8.73 5.82 4.46
CA PHE A 93 -9.51 4.73 3.88
C PHE A 93 -10.46 5.24 2.80
N GLU A 94 -10.19 6.43 2.29
CA GLU A 94 -11.10 7.01 1.32
C GLU A 94 -11.36 6.11 0.12
N GLU A 95 -10.35 5.49 -0.40
CA GLU A 95 -10.55 4.68 -1.58
C GLU A 95 -10.94 3.26 -1.24
N LEU A 96 -11.17 2.97 0.03
CA LEU A 96 -11.56 1.66 0.45
C LEU A 96 -12.99 1.69 1.03
N GLY A 97 -13.76 2.67 0.65
CA GLY A 97 -15.13 2.78 1.12
C GLY A 97 -15.31 3.74 2.27
N ASN A 98 -14.22 4.38 2.70
CA ASN A 98 -14.27 5.36 3.77
C ASN A 98 -14.86 4.77 5.03
N SER A 99 -14.60 3.53 5.33
CA SER A 99 -15.14 2.82 6.46
C SER A 99 -14.07 1.89 6.99
N ASP A 100 -14.19 1.48 8.23
CA ASP A 100 -13.23 0.57 8.82
C ASP A 100 -13.51 -0.86 8.38
N LYS A 101 -14.54 -1.09 7.61
CA LYS A 101 -14.95 -2.44 7.27
C LYS A 101 -14.48 -2.97 5.93
N PHE A 102 -13.48 -2.39 5.33
CA PHE A 102 -13.02 -2.88 4.07
C PHE A 102 -12.32 -4.23 4.27
N SER A 103 -12.27 -5.01 3.23
CA SER A 103 -11.66 -6.33 3.32
C SER A 103 -10.21 -6.28 2.87
N THR A 104 -9.45 -7.31 3.24
CA THR A 104 -8.08 -7.42 2.75
C THR A 104 -8.09 -7.53 1.23
N GLY A 105 -9.09 -8.20 0.66
CA GLY A 105 -9.17 -8.30 -0.79
C GLY A 105 -9.39 -6.97 -1.47
N ALA A 106 -10.15 -6.07 -0.82
CA ALA A 106 -10.35 -4.75 -1.40
C ALA A 106 -9.04 -3.98 -1.42
N LEU A 107 -8.25 -4.09 -0.36
CA LEU A 107 -6.96 -3.44 -0.33
C LEU A 107 -6.02 -4.08 -1.34
N GLU A 108 -6.07 -5.40 -1.46
CA GLU A 108 -5.23 -6.09 -2.42
C GLU A 108 -5.54 -5.60 -3.84
N TRP A 109 -6.82 -5.48 -4.15
CA TRP A 109 -7.21 -5.02 -5.46
C TRP A 109 -6.70 -3.60 -5.71
N ARG A 110 -6.82 -2.76 -4.69
CA ARG A 110 -6.37 -1.39 -4.84
C ARG A 110 -4.86 -1.31 -5.04
N LEU A 111 -4.10 -2.15 -4.35
CA LEU A 111 -2.66 -2.14 -4.54
C LEU A 111 -2.28 -2.75 -5.90
N GLY A 112 -3.12 -3.60 -6.43
CA GLY A 112 -2.90 -4.09 -7.78
C GLY A 112 -3.01 -2.96 -8.78
N GLN A 113 -3.85 -1.95 -8.49
CA GLN A 113 -3.98 -0.80 -9.37
C GLN A 113 -2.70 0.02 -9.34
N SER A 114 -1.95 -0.01 -8.25
CA SER A 114 -0.69 0.70 -8.17
C SER A 114 0.41 -0.03 -8.91
N GLY A 115 0.16 -1.28 -9.28
CA GLY A 115 1.15 -2.04 -10.03
C GLY A 115 2.25 -2.65 -9.21
N ILE A 116 2.14 -2.67 -7.89
CA ILE A 116 3.21 -3.22 -7.07
C ILE A 116 2.92 -4.64 -6.62
N ILE A 117 1.73 -5.16 -6.86
CA ILE A 117 1.45 -6.55 -6.58
C ILE A 117 0.59 -7.07 -7.69
N ASP A 118 0.56 -8.38 -7.84
CA ASP A 118 -0.30 -9.01 -8.81
C ASP A 118 -1.39 -9.69 -8.00
N PRO A 119 -2.62 -9.21 -8.06
CA PRO A 119 -3.70 -9.78 -7.28
C PRO A 119 -3.93 -11.24 -7.58
N ARG A 120 -3.46 -11.74 -8.70
CA ARG A 120 -3.68 -13.12 -9.04
C ARG A 120 -2.59 -14.02 -8.53
N GLU A 121 -1.56 -13.45 -7.93
CA GLU A 121 -0.42 -14.20 -7.54
C GLU A 121 -0.68 -15.36 -6.63
N ASN A 122 -1.49 -15.36 -5.74
CA ASN A 122 -1.72 -16.45 -4.86
C ASN A 122 -3.12 -16.85 -4.89
N ARG A 123 -3.58 -17.01 -6.05
CA ARG A 123 -4.88 -17.25 -6.15
C ARG A 123 -5.40 -18.40 -5.59
N LYS A 124 -4.95 -19.32 -5.51
CA LYS A 124 -5.51 -20.42 -5.04
C LYS A 124 -6.01 -20.58 -3.79
N PRO A 125 -5.58 -20.92 -3.15
CA PRO A 125 -6.02 -21.36 -2.00
C PRO A 125 -6.59 -20.50 -1.12
N ILE A 126 -6.36 -19.70 -1.14
CA ILE A 126 -6.72 -18.94 -0.27
C ILE A 126 -7.94 -18.80 -0.13
N PHE A 127 -8.45 -19.00 -0.58
CA PHE A 127 -9.50 -18.76 -0.37
C PHE A 127 -10.54 -19.00 -0.64
N GLY A 128 -10.91 -19.54 -0.20
CA GLY A 128 -11.97 -19.88 -0.31
C GLY A 128 -12.79 -18.77 -0.51
N PHE A 129 -12.71 -17.93 0.22
CA PHE A 129 -13.62 -16.97 0.09
C PHE A 129 -13.38 -16.24 -1.09
N GLY A 130 -12.37 -16.56 -1.62
CA GLY A 130 -12.16 -15.79 -2.69
C GLY A 130 -13.18 -16.12 -3.62
N SER A 131 -13.60 -17.18 -3.51
CA SER A 131 -14.46 -17.54 -4.46
C SER A 131 -15.57 -16.68 -4.50
N ASN A 132 -15.99 -16.43 -3.53
CA ASN A 132 -17.11 -15.74 -3.59
C ASN A 132 -16.93 -14.58 -4.18
N SER A 133 -16.10 -14.31 -4.12
CA SER A 133 -16.01 -13.15 -4.57
C SER A 133 -16.22 -13.01 -5.85
N GLU A 134 -16.16 -13.71 -6.24
CA GLU A 134 -16.26 -13.53 -7.36
C GLU A 134 -17.18 -12.96 -7.71
N SER A 135 -17.65 -12.94 -7.22
CA SER A 135 -18.42 -12.42 -7.48
C SER A 135 -18.40 -11.52 -8.04
N ASN A 136 -18.06 -11.43 -8.18
CA ASN A 136 -18.09 -10.79 -8.58
C ASN A 136 -18.28 -10.25 -9.33
N GLY A 137 -18.59 -10.72 -9.45
CA GLY A 137 -19.05 -10.07 -10.31
C GLY A 137 -18.71 -8.81 -10.07
N ALA A 138 -18.68 -8.75 -9.17
CA ALA A 138 -18.34 -7.58 -8.73
C ALA A 138 -17.37 -7.05 -9.54
N GLY A 139 -16.73 -7.79 -9.91
CA GLY A 139 -15.71 -7.27 -10.52
C GLY A 139 -16.03 -6.19 -11.39
N GLU A 140 -16.86 -6.33 -12.04
CA GLU A 140 -17.10 -5.40 -12.94
C GLU A 140 -17.27 -4.13 -12.44
N THR A 141 -17.90 -4.08 -11.61
CA THR A 141 -18.26 -2.85 -11.19
C THR A 141 -17.04 -2.17 -10.99
N VAL A 142 -16.24 -2.78 -10.47
CA VAL A 142 -15.14 -2.18 -10.19
C VAL A 142 -14.52 -1.60 -11.29
N GLY A 143 -14.59 -2.16 -12.28
CA GLY A 143 -13.90 -1.65 -13.30
C GLY A 143 -13.99 -0.23 -13.34
N LYS A 144 -15.05 0.23 -13.17
CA LYS A 144 -15.16 1.52 -13.25
C LYS A 144 -14.45 2.23 -12.30
N GLY A 145 -14.37 1.76 -11.31
CA GLY A 145 -13.79 2.52 -10.31
C GLY A 145 -12.50 2.95 -10.77
N VAL A 146 -11.96 2.17 -11.37
CA VAL A 146 -10.75 2.45 -11.78
C VAL A 146 -10.57 3.71 -12.23
N VAL A 147 -11.29 4.05 -12.84
CA VAL A 147 -11.15 5.21 -13.26
C VAL A 147 -10.48 6.05 -12.47
N GLY A 148 -10.75 6.13 -11.54
CA GLY A 148 -10.23 7.09 -10.80
C GLY A 148 -8.85 7.12 -10.80
N ALA A 149 -8.44 6.23 -11.00
CA ALA A 149 -7.15 6.20 -10.86
C ALA A 149 -6.48 7.20 -11.53
N LYS A 150 -6.10 7.72 -11.67
CA LYS A 150 -5.44 8.54 -12.33
C LYS A 150 -4.61 9.28 -11.67
N ARG A 151 -3.89 9.58 -11.57
CA ARG A 151 -3.25 10.12 -11.00
C ARG A 151 -2.15 10.72 -10.84
N ASN A 152 -1.51 11.09 -10.64
CA ASN A 152 -0.66 11.73 -10.19
C ASN A 152 0.66 11.57 -10.58
N ASP A 153 1.10 11.87 -11.46
CA ASP A 153 2.33 11.71 -11.83
C ASP A 153 3.27 12.66 -11.32
N GLU A 154 2.94 13.72 -11.02
CA GLU A 154 3.83 14.59 -10.46
C GLU A 154 4.59 14.05 -9.35
N ASP A 155 4.03 13.28 -8.62
CA ASP A 155 4.71 12.77 -7.47
C ASP A 155 5.90 11.96 -7.87
N ASP A 156 5.86 11.32 -8.93
CA ASP A 156 6.95 10.51 -9.33
C ASP A 156 8.17 11.35 -9.62
N ASP A 157 8.02 12.41 -10.25
CA ASP A 157 9.16 13.21 -10.52
C ASP A 157 9.79 13.66 -9.29
N PHE A 158 8.98 13.93 -8.32
CA PHE A 158 9.51 14.42 -7.13
C PHE A 158 10.48 13.46 -6.52
N TRP A 159 10.18 12.22 -6.52
CA TRP A 159 11.04 11.25 -5.88
C TRP A 159 12.29 11.05 -6.69
N ASP A 160 12.21 11.10 -7.93
CA ASP A 160 13.32 10.93 -8.73
C ASP A 160 14.40 11.91 -8.50
N ASP A 161 14.15 13.03 -8.15
CA ASP A 161 15.15 13.98 -7.92
C ASP A 161 16.11 13.59 -6.89
N GLU A 162 15.86 12.63 -6.19
CA GLU A 162 16.79 12.25 -5.22
C GLU A 162 17.95 11.63 -5.80
#